data_2def5303674d963fb248b9bbb5d75e3c
#
_entry.id   2def5303674d963fb248b9bbb5d75e3c
#
_cell.length_a   1.000
_cell.length_b   1.000
_cell.length_c   1.000
_cell.angle_alpha   90.00
_cell.angle_beta   90.00
_cell.angle_gamma   90.00
#
_symmetry.space_group_name_H-M   'P 1'
#
loop_
_entity.id
_entity.type
_entity.pdbx_description
1 polymer ?
#
loop_
_entity_poly.entity_id
_entity_poly.type
_entity_poly.pdbx_seq_one_letter_code
_entity_poly.pdbx_strand_id
1 'polypeptide(L)'
;MSFKYILLDKKDGIATITFHRPEALNALNSEVLADLDAVVDDVIADDEVRVVVFTGEGKSFIAGADIKEMDGDTALEAIRYSRKGSAVFRKIELMDKPTIAAVNGYAFGGGFEFVLCTDIRFACSKAKFRLPEVTLGIVPGFNGTQRLPKCIGMNKAKEILFTGKMLTAADALELGILNHVTEPEQLMDEVYAMAGQIAANSASAISLVKAAVNAGSDMDIDIGKNIELGYMAACFGTPDQIEGFASFKEKRAAKFR
;
A
#
# COMPACT_ATOMS: atom_id res chain seq x y z
N MET A 1 13.29 5.11 -16.63
CA MET A 1 12.44 4.24 -17.49
C MET A 1 11.14 4.98 -17.79
N SER A 2 10.48 4.75 -18.92
CA SER A 2 9.14 5.28 -19.17
C SER A 2 8.14 4.12 -19.05
N PHE A 3 7.12 4.29 -18.22
CA PHE A 3 6.01 3.36 -18.08
C PHE A 3 4.83 3.86 -18.91
N LYS A 4 4.00 2.97 -19.42
CA LYS A 4 2.86 3.31 -20.28
C LYS A 4 1.65 3.79 -19.46
N TYR A 5 1.41 3.13 -18.33
CA TYR A 5 0.22 3.31 -17.49
C TYR A 5 0.54 3.80 -16.08
N ILE A 6 1.79 4.18 -15.82
CA ILE A 6 2.22 4.68 -14.53
C ILE A 6 3.10 5.91 -14.72
N LEU A 7 2.81 6.96 -13.96
CA LEU A 7 3.68 8.12 -13.82
C LEU A 7 4.47 7.97 -12.53
N LEU A 8 5.77 8.24 -12.60
CA LEU A 8 6.67 8.25 -11.45
C LEU A 8 7.27 9.63 -11.29
N ASP A 9 7.07 10.23 -10.13
CA ASP A 9 7.74 11.46 -9.69
C ASP A 9 8.56 11.18 -8.43
N LYS A 10 9.79 11.67 -8.36
CA LYS A 10 10.68 11.51 -7.21
C LYS A 10 11.13 12.87 -6.74
N LYS A 11 10.78 13.24 -5.52
CA LYS A 11 11.12 14.53 -4.94
C LYS A 11 11.25 14.42 -3.42
N ASP A 12 12.30 15.04 -2.87
CA ASP A 12 12.54 15.16 -1.42
C ASP A 12 12.49 13.80 -0.67
N GLY A 13 13.00 12.74 -1.29
CA GLY A 13 12.99 11.38 -0.73
C GLY A 13 11.64 10.66 -0.84
N ILE A 14 10.65 11.24 -1.52
CA ILE A 14 9.33 10.67 -1.72
C ILE A 14 9.17 10.29 -3.20
N ALA A 15 8.83 9.03 -3.46
CA ALA A 15 8.42 8.58 -4.79
C ALA A 15 6.89 8.55 -4.87
N THR A 16 6.31 9.30 -5.79
CA THR A 16 4.87 9.28 -6.07
C THR A 16 4.61 8.46 -7.33
N ILE A 17 3.89 7.36 -7.18
CA ILE A 17 3.47 6.45 -8.24
C ILE A 17 2.00 6.71 -8.52
N THR A 18 1.69 7.23 -9.71
CA THR A 18 0.33 7.55 -10.14
C THR A 18 -0.15 6.57 -11.19
N PHE A 19 -1.24 5.84 -10.91
CA PHE A 19 -1.92 5.05 -11.93
C PHE A 19 -2.50 5.97 -13.00
N HIS A 20 -2.09 5.79 -14.24
CA HIS A 20 -2.35 6.69 -15.37
C HIS A 20 -3.05 5.96 -16.53
N ARG A 21 -4.29 5.52 -16.27
CA ARG A 21 -5.20 4.92 -17.26
C ARG A 21 -6.64 5.41 -17.00
N PRO A 22 -6.85 6.76 -16.99
CA PRO A 22 -8.12 7.34 -16.52
C PRO A 22 -9.32 6.96 -17.40
N GLU A 23 -9.12 6.67 -18.69
CA GLU A 23 -10.14 6.22 -19.63
C GLU A 23 -10.74 4.87 -19.26
N ALA A 24 -10.00 4.04 -18.52
CA ALA A 24 -10.46 2.77 -17.95
C ALA A 24 -10.56 2.82 -16.41
N LEU A 25 -10.68 4.03 -15.82
CA LEU A 25 -10.75 4.23 -14.37
C LEU A 25 -9.59 3.57 -13.62
N ASN A 26 -8.41 3.53 -14.21
CA ASN A 26 -7.18 2.90 -13.71
C ASN A 26 -7.33 1.39 -13.43
N ALA A 27 -8.21 0.69 -14.17
CA ALA A 27 -8.39 -0.75 -14.03
C ALA A 27 -7.08 -1.51 -14.34
N LEU A 28 -6.83 -2.53 -13.53
CA LEU A 28 -5.64 -3.37 -13.62
C LEU A 28 -5.81 -4.38 -14.77
N ASN A 29 -4.94 -4.28 -15.76
CA ASN A 29 -4.72 -5.30 -16.77
C ASN A 29 -3.28 -5.84 -16.65
N SER A 30 -2.91 -6.80 -17.46
CA SER A 30 -1.58 -7.41 -17.45
C SER A 30 -0.45 -6.41 -17.72
N GLU A 31 -0.70 -5.37 -18.54
CA GLU A 31 0.30 -4.32 -18.83
C GLU A 31 0.46 -3.38 -17.62
N VAL A 32 -0.64 -2.94 -16.97
CA VAL A 32 -0.58 -2.14 -15.74
C VAL A 32 0.15 -2.88 -14.63
N LEU A 33 -0.11 -4.19 -14.47
CA LEU A 33 0.59 -5.00 -13.48
C LEU A 33 2.09 -5.16 -13.81
N ALA A 34 2.46 -5.20 -15.08
CA ALA A 34 3.86 -5.24 -15.50
C ALA A 34 4.57 -3.89 -15.25
N ASP A 35 3.93 -2.77 -15.58
CA ASP A 35 4.45 -1.43 -15.29
C ASP A 35 4.59 -1.22 -13.78
N LEU A 36 3.59 -1.67 -12.99
CA LEU A 36 3.63 -1.58 -11.52
C LEU A 36 4.78 -2.41 -10.93
N ASP A 37 5.01 -3.62 -11.43
CA ASP A 37 6.11 -4.46 -10.97
C ASP A 37 7.46 -3.79 -11.25
N ALA A 38 7.64 -3.25 -12.46
CA ALA A 38 8.86 -2.59 -12.88
C ALA A 38 9.13 -1.26 -12.14
N VAL A 39 8.09 -0.44 -11.90
CA VAL A 39 8.26 0.82 -11.13
C VAL A 39 8.55 0.54 -9.65
N VAL A 40 8.00 -0.53 -9.10
CA VAL A 40 8.31 -0.96 -7.72
C VAL A 40 9.77 -1.40 -7.61
N ASP A 41 10.30 -2.14 -8.60
CA ASP A 41 11.73 -2.49 -8.63
C ASP A 41 12.62 -1.24 -8.75
N ASP A 42 12.22 -0.24 -9.57
CA ASP A 42 12.96 1.03 -9.69
C ASP A 42 13.02 1.79 -8.36
N VAL A 43 11.90 1.90 -7.63
CA VAL A 43 11.89 2.62 -6.34
C VAL A 43 12.56 1.83 -5.21
N ILE A 44 12.53 0.50 -5.25
CA ILE A 44 13.28 -0.34 -4.29
C ILE A 44 14.78 -0.13 -4.46
N ALA A 45 15.26 -0.11 -5.71
CA ALA A 45 16.67 0.02 -6.02
C ALA A 45 17.24 1.44 -5.82
N ASP A 46 16.42 2.44 -5.62
CA ASP A 46 16.84 3.84 -5.48
C ASP A 46 16.99 4.24 -4.02
N ASP A 47 18.23 4.34 -3.54
CA ASP A 47 18.57 4.68 -2.15
C ASP A 47 18.10 6.10 -1.73
N GLU A 48 17.83 7.00 -2.69
CA GLU A 48 17.32 8.34 -2.40
C GLU A 48 15.81 8.32 -2.05
N VAL A 49 15.09 7.27 -2.45
CA VAL A 49 13.67 7.10 -2.11
C VAL A 49 13.52 6.54 -0.70
N ARG A 50 12.82 7.25 0.16
CA ARG A 50 12.55 6.89 1.57
C ARG A 50 11.11 6.50 1.84
N VAL A 51 10.15 7.04 1.07
CA VAL A 51 8.71 6.78 1.21
C VAL A 51 8.11 6.64 -0.18
N VAL A 52 7.18 5.73 -0.34
CA VAL A 52 6.45 5.52 -1.61
C VAL A 52 4.97 5.87 -1.42
N VAL A 53 4.47 6.79 -2.24
CA VAL A 53 3.06 7.21 -2.27
C VAL A 53 2.41 6.66 -3.53
N PHE A 54 1.23 6.05 -3.41
CA PHE A 54 0.43 5.58 -4.53
C PHE A 54 -0.85 6.40 -4.63
N THR A 55 -1.19 6.86 -5.83
CA THR A 55 -2.44 7.56 -6.12
C THR A 55 -2.95 7.23 -7.52
N GLY A 56 -4.13 7.70 -7.91
CA GLY A 56 -4.70 7.51 -9.24
C GLY A 56 -4.99 8.83 -9.93
N GLU A 57 -4.87 8.86 -11.24
CA GLU A 57 -5.30 10.01 -12.02
C GLU A 57 -6.81 10.00 -12.25
N GLY A 58 -7.42 11.17 -12.22
CA GLY A 58 -8.83 11.36 -12.51
C GLY A 58 -9.77 10.98 -11.37
N LYS A 59 -10.85 10.24 -11.67
CA LYS A 59 -11.96 9.96 -10.74
C LYS A 59 -11.77 8.73 -9.88
N SER A 60 -10.76 7.93 -10.17
CA SER A 60 -10.56 6.63 -9.55
C SER A 60 -9.14 6.50 -9.05
N PHE A 61 -8.98 5.87 -7.91
CA PHE A 61 -7.71 5.31 -7.51
C PHE A 61 -7.41 4.10 -8.42
N ILE A 62 -8.14 3.01 -8.25
CA ILE A 62 -8.12 1.81 -9.11
C ILE A 62 -9.53 1.19 -9.06
N ALA A 63 -10.21 1.10 -10.20
CA ALA A 63 -11.60 0.58 -10.25
C ALA A 63 -11.72 -0.94 -10.38
N GLY A 64 -10.64 -1.68 -10.12
CA GLY A 64 -10.64 -3.14 -10.10
C GLY A 64 -9.76 -3.77 -11.17
N ALA A 65 -9.89 -5.07 -11.37
CA ALA A 65 -9.31 -5.79 -12.49
C ALA A 65 -10.03 -5.40 -13.80
N ASP A 66 -9.33 -5.45 -14.93
CA ASP A 66 -9.94 -5.21 -16.23
C ASP A 66 -10.72 -6.46 -16.68
N ILE A 67 -12.03 -6.44 -16.42
CA ILE A 67 -12.93 -7.57 -16.73
C ILE A 67 -12.90 -7.93 -18.22
N LYS A 68 -12.63 -6.95 -19.11
CA LYS A 68 -12.55 -7.23 -20.55
C LYS A 68 -11.35 -8.10 -20.93
N GLU A 69 -10.26 -8.01 -20.17
CA GLU A 69 -9.11 -8.88 -20.37
C GLU A 69 -9.38 -10.30 -19.84
N MET A 70 -10.16 -10.40 -18.76
CA MET A 70 -10.47 -11.69 -18.11
C MET A 70 -11.62 -12.45 -18.78
N ASP A 71 -12.39 -11.80 -19.67
CA ASP A 71 -13.54 -12.41 -20.31
C ASP A 71 -13.10 -13.57 -21.22
N GLY A 72 -13.61 -14.74 -20.97
CA GLY A 72 -13.24 -15.98 -21.66
C GLY A 72 -12.04 -16.72 -21.09
N ASP A 73 -11.42 -16.24 -20.03
CA ASP A 73 -10.29 -16.92 -19.38
C ASP A 73 -10.67 -18.32 -18.88
N THR A 74 -9.77 -19.26 -19.09
CA THR A 74 -9.81 -20.55 -18.41
C THR A 74 -9.39 -20.41 -16.95
N ALA A 75 -9.71 -21.41 -16.12
CA ALA A 75 -9.30 -21.44 -14.72
C ALA A 75 -7.76 -21.27 -14.55
N LEU A 76 -6.98 -21.78 -15.50
CA LEU A 76 -5.52 -21.70 -15.45
C LEU A 76 -5.02 -20.28 -15.76
N GLU A 77 -5.65 -19.58 -16.71
CA GLU A 77 -5.35 -18.19 -17.05
C GLU A 77 -5.72 -17.27 -15.89
N ALA A 78 -6.91 -17.44 -15.30
CA ALA A 78 -7.33 -16.72 -14.12
C ALA A 78 -6.35 -16.90 -12.93
N ILE A 79 -5.85 -18.12 -12.69
CA ILE A 79 -4.81 -18.39 -11.68
C ILE A 79 -3.51 -17.65 -12.01
N ARG A 80 -3.08 -17.63 -13.27
CA ARG A 80 -1.85 -16.93 -13.68
C ARG A 80 -1.95 -15.43 -13.46
N TYR A 81 -3.07 -14.83 -13.85
CA TYR A 81 -3.35 -13.42 -13.63
C TYR A 81 -3.38 -13.07 -12.12
N SER A 82 -4.13 -13.84 -11.33
CA SER A 82 -4.19 -13.68 -9.87
C SER A 82 -2.82 -13.80 -9.20
N ARG A 83 -1.99 -14.78 -9.60
CA ARG A 83 -0.63 -14.94 -9.09
C ARG A 83 0.25 -13.74 -9.41
N LYS A 84 0.17 -13.19 -10.63
CA LYS A 84 0.93 -12.00 -11.04
C LYS A 84 0.59 -10.81 -10.17
N GLY A 85 -0.69 -10.45 -10.05
CA GLY A 85 -1.10 -9.31 -9.23
C GLY A 85 -0.80 -9.51 -7.74
N SER A 86 -1.07 -10.72 -7.20
CA SER A 86 -0.74 -11.06 -5.81
C SER A 86 0.75 -10.94 -5.51
N ALA A 87 1.62 -11.33 -6.45
CA ALA A 87 3.08 -11.24 -6.27
C ALA A 87 3.54 -9.77 -6.21
N VAL A 88 3.04 -8.91 -7.10
CA VAL A 88 3.36 -7.49 -7.10
C VAL A 88 2.85 -6.81 -5.82
N PHE A 89 1.62 -7.08 -5.39
CA PHE A 89 1.07 -6.53 -4.14
C PHE A 89 1.87 -7.01 -2.92
N ARG A 90 2.30 -8.28 -2.92
CA ARG A 90 3.15 -8.79 -1.83
C ARG A 90 4.54 -8.16 -1.84
N LYS A 91 5.13 -7.86 -3.02
CA LYS A 91 6.38 -7.12 -3.13
C LYS A 91 6.24 -5.72 -2.50
N ILE A 92 5.15 -5.00 -2.79
CA ILE A 92 4.84 -3.68 -2.19
C ILE A 92 4.72 -3.79 -0.66
N GLU A 93 3.99 -4.78 -0.16
CA GLU A 93 3.78 -5.01 1.27
C GLU A 93 5.10 -5.31 2.00
N LEU A 94 6.02 -6.04 1.35
CA LEU A 94 7.28 -6.49 1.96
C LEU A 94 8.49 -5.60 1.66
N MET A 95 8.38 -4.61 0.74
CA MET A 95 9.52 -3.73 0.47
C MET A 95 9.96 -3.03 1.75
N ASP A 96 11.24 -2.70 1.84
CA ASP A 96 11.88 -2.05 2.97
C ASP A 96 11.43 -0.58 3.19
N LYS A 97 10.81 0.02 2.17
CA LYS A 97 10.31 1.40 2.22
C LYS A 97 8.85 1.45 2.65
N PRO A 98 8.47 2.38 3.55
CA PRO A 98 7.07 2.58 3.90
C PRO A 98 6.24 3.05 2.71
N THR A 99 4.98 2.61 2.67
CA THR A 99 4.05 2.85 1.58
C THR A 99 2.80 3.57 2.06
N ILE A 100 2.33 4.55 1.31
CA ILE A 100 1.11 5.30 1.59
C ILE A 100 0.17 5.21 0.40
N ALA A 101 -1.06 4.75 0.61
CA ALA A 101 -2.13 4.90 -0.38
C ALA A 101 -2.83 6.25 -0.18
N ALA A 102 -2.87 7.06 -1.23
CA ALA A 102 -3.64 8.30 -1.33
C ALA A 102 -4.86 8.07 -2.23
N VAL A 103 -5.96 7.61 -1.64
CA VAL A 103 -7.14 7.17 -2.38
C VAL A 103 -7.99 8.36 -2.78
N ASN A 104 -7.82 8.82 -4.01
CA ASN A 104 -8.47 10.00 -4.56
C ASN A 104 -9.91 9.78 -5.07
N GLY A 105 -10.40 8.51 -5.10
CA GLY A 105 -11.72 8.19 -5.65
C GLY A 105 -12.11 6.72 -5.45
N TYR A 106 -12.54 6.06 -6.54
CA TYR A 106 -12.97 4.66 -6.47
C TYR A 106 -11.79 3.72 -6.24
N ALA A 107 -11.91 2.85 -5.23
CA ALA A 107 -11.02 1.72 -4.97
C ALA A 107 -11.87 0.44 -4.92
N PHE A 108 -12.05 -0.23 -6.07
CA PHE A 108 -12.92 -1.39 -6.19
C PHE A 108 -12.14 -2.66 -6.53
N GLY A 109 -12.61 -3.82 -6.07
CA GLY A 109 -11.99 -5.11 -6.36
C GLY A 109 -10.47 -5.08 -6.08
N GLY A 110 -9.68 -5.42 -7.10
CA GLY A 110 -8.22 -5.34 -7.03
C GLY A 110 -7.67 -4.00 -6.54
N GLY A 111 -8.40 -2.88 -6.77
CA GLY A 111 -8.01 -1.56 -6.25
C GLY A 111 -8.18 -1.47 -4.73
N PHE A 112 -9.22 -2.04 -4.16
CA PHE A 112 -9.36 -2.11 -2.71
C PHE A 112 -8.35 -3.11 -2.12
N GLU A 113 -8.09 -4.23 -2.81
CA GLU A 113 -7.04 -5.18 -2.43
C GLU A 113 -5.64 -4.53 -2.43
N PHE A 114 -5.39 -3.59 -3.38
CA PHE A 114 -4.18 -2.78 -3.41
C PHE A 114 -4.09 -1.86 -2.19
N VAL A 115 -5.15 -1.14 -1.85
CA VAL A 115 -5.18 -0.30 -0.63
C VAL A 115 -4.82 -1.12 0.61
N LEU A 116 -5.33 -2.34 0.71
CA LEU A 116 -5.07 -3.23 1.84
C LEU A 116 -3.62 -3.74 1.93
N CYS A 117 -2.82 -3.65 0.87
CA CYS A 117 -1.41 -4.06 0.91
C CYS A 117 -0.43 -2.92 1.25
N THR A 118 -0.92 -1.68 1.39
CA THR A 118 -0.10 -0.53 1.81
C THR A 118 -0.07 -0.36 3.33
N ASP A 119 0.98 0.30 3.84
CA ASP A 119 1.18 0.46 5.28
C ASP A 119 0.25 1.52 5.88
N ILE A 120 0.13 2.68 5.23
CA ILE A 120 -0.68 3.82 5.69
C ILE A 120 -1.68 4.18 4.58
N ARG A 121 -2.92 4.51 4.98
CA ARG A 121 -4.03 4.65 4.05
C ARG A 121 -4.78 5.95 4.30
N PHE A 122 -4.65 6.88 3.36
CA PHE A 122 -5.42 8.11 3.27
C PHE A 122 -6.48 7.97 2.19
N ALA A 123 -7.62 8.63 2.39
CA ALA A 123 -8.64 8.74 1.35
C ALA A 123 -9.26 10.13 1.36
N CYS A 124 -9.69 10.61 0.19
CA CYS A 124 -10.56 11.77 0.15
C CYS A 124 -11.98 11.40 0.65
N SER A 125 -12.72 12.37 1.18
CA SER A 125 -14.08 12.18 1.72
C SER A 125 -15.07 11.61 0.69
N LYS A 126 -14.79 11.77 -0.61
CA LYS A 126 -15.61 11.25 -1.73
C LYS A 126 -15.22 9.83 -2.16
N ALA A 127 -14.13 9.27 -1.64
CA ALA A 127 -13.67 7.93 -2.00
C ALA A 127 -14.70 6.85 -1.63
N LYS A 128 -14.73 5.80 -2.44
CA LYS A 128 -15.61 4.65 -2.26
C LYS A 128 -14.81 3.36 -2.38
N PHE A 129 -15.14 2.39 -1.53
CA PHE A 129 -14.47 1.10 -1.47
C PHE A 129 -15.47 -0.02 -1.67
N ARG A 130 -15.10 -1.05 -2.42
CA ARG A 130 -15.98 -2.18 -2.68
C ARG A 130 -15.18 -3.41 -3.09
N LEU A 131 -15.60 -4.60 -2.64
CA LEU A 131 -15.18 -5.89 -3.19
C LEU A 131 -16.42 -6.55 -3.84
N PRO A 132 -16.68 -6.25 -5.13
CA PRO A 132 -17.92 -6.67 -5.81
C PRO A 132 -17.86 -8.09 -6.39
N GLU A 133 -16.74 -8.80 -6.25
CA GLU A 133 -16.41 -10.03 -6.97
C GLU A 133 -17.51 -11.09 -6.91
N VAL A 134 -18.17 -11.23 -5.74
CA VAL A 134 -19.28 -12.20 -5.58
C VAL A 134 -20.48 -11.88 -6.47
N THR A 135 -20.66 -10.61 -6.86
CA THR A 135 -21.73 -10.21 -7.79
C THR A 135 -21.43 -10.57 -9.25
N LEU A 136 -20.18 -10.97 -9.53
CA LEU A 136 -19.68 -11.46 -10.81
C LEU A 136 -19.47 -12.98 -10.81
N GLY A 137 -19.81 -13.66 -9.70
CA GLY A 137 -19.61 -15.11 -9.57
C GLY A 137 -18.16 -15.55 -9.33
N ILE A 138 -17.29 -14.63 -8.90
CA ILE A 138 -15.88 -14.90 -8.59
C ILE A 138 -15.54 -14.46 -7.16
N VAL A 139 -14.31 -14.68 -6.73
CA VAL A 139 -13.77 -14.23 -5.44
C VAL A 139 -12.68 -13.18 -5.66
N PRO A 140 -12.37 -12.32 -4.67
CA PRO A 140 -11.20 -11.44 -4.73
C PRO A 140 -9.92 -12.24 -5.04
N GLY A 141 -9.16 -11.78 -6.05
CA GLY A 141 -8.04 -12.53 -6.61
C GLY A 141 -6.66 -12.08 -6.14
N PHE A 142 -6.55 -10.92 -5.46
CA PHE A 142 -5.27 -10.34 -5.04
C PHE A 142 -5.11 -10.28 -3.51
N ASN A 143 -5.63 -11.32 -2.83
CA ASN A 143 -5.56 -11.57 -1.39
C ASN A 143 -6.48 -10.68 -0.51
N GLY A 144 -7.53 -10.08 -1.05
CA GLY A 144 -8.52 -9.33 -0.27
C GLY A 144 -9.21 -10.19 0.78
N THR A 145 -9.48 -11.47 0.47
CA THR A 145 -10.03 -12.45 1.41
C THR A 145 -9.10 -12.76 2.59
N GLN A 146 -7.82 -12.42 2.48
CA GLN A 146 -6.81 -12.64 3.52
C GLN A 146 -6.50 -11.36 4.29
N ARG A 147 -6.33 -10.21 3.58
CA ARG A 147 -5.97 -8.94 4.20
C ARG A 147 -7.14 -8.27 4.91
N LEU A 148 -8.33 -8.27 4.32
CA LEU A 148 -9.48 -7.60 4.93
C LEU A 148 -9.85 -8.18 6.31
N PRO A 149 -9.93 -9.53 6.51
CA PRO A 149 -10.20 -10.10 7.84
C PRO A 149 -9.14 -9.76 8.90
N LYS A 150 -7.88 -9.63 8.52
CA LYS A 150 -6.81 -9.19 9.42
C LYS A 150 -6.97 -7.73 9.84
N CYS A 151 -7.49 -6.90 8.95
CA CYS A 151 -7.70 -5.48 9.21
C CYS A 151 -8.92 -5.23 10.13
N ILE A 152 -10.07 -5.89 9.86
CA ILE A 152 -11.35 -5.55 10.51
C ILE A 152 -12.03 -6.72 11.25
N GLY A 153 -11.36 -7.85 11.33
CA GLY A 153 -11.91 -9.07 11.91
C GLY A 153 -12.82 -9.84 10.96
N MET A 154 -12.94 -11.15 11.20
CA MET A 154 -13.58 -12.11 10.28
C MET A 154 -15.05 -11.79 9.99
N ASN A 155 -15.84 -11.43 11.00
CA ASN A 155 -17.28 -11.27 10.83
C ASN A 155 -17.62 -10.06 9.95
N LYS A 156 -16.95 -8.91 10.19
CA LYS A 156 -17.12 -7.71 9.39
C LYS A 156 -16.61 -7.91 7.96
N ALA A 157 -15.47 -8.59 7.81
CA ALA A 157 -14.94 -8.90 6.48
C ALA A 157 -15.88 -9.80 5.68
N LYS A 158 -16.43 -10.87 6.29
CA LYS A 158 -17.41 -11.74 5.63
C LYS A 158 -18.68 -11.00 5.21
N GLU A 159 -19.21 -10.10 6.05
CA GLU A 159 -20.34 -9.26 5.69
C GLU A 159 -20.07 -8.46 4.41
N ILE A 160 -18.90 -7.76 4.36
CA ILE A 160 -18.51 -6.96 3.21
C ILE A 160 -18.30 -7.84 1.96
N LEU A 161 -17.55 -8.94 2.10
CA LEU A 161 -17.22 -9.85 1.01
C LEU A 161 -18.45 -10.56 0.44
N PHE A 162 -19.39 -11.00 1.30
CA PHE A 162 -20.56 -11.75 0.85
C PHE A 162 -21.62 -10.86 0.22
N THR A 163 -21.74 -9.61 0.67
CA THR A 163 -22.73 -8.67 0.12
C THR A 163 -22.20 -7.86 -1.05
N GLY A 164 -20.87 -7.75 -1.17
CA GLY A 164 -20.26 -6.84 -2.13
C GLY A 164 -20.70 -5.38 -1.92
N LYS A 165 -21.09 -5.01 -0.69
CA LYS A 165 -21.58 -3.66 -0.38
C LYS A 165 -20.50 -2.59 -0.59
N MET A 166 -20.96 -1.40 -0.95
CA MET A 166 -20.10 -0.24 -1.06
C MET A 166 -19.89 0.39 0.31
N LEU A 167 -18.64 0.74 0.62
CA LEU A 167 -18.26 1.52 1.78
C LEU A 167 -17.93 2.95 1.36
N THR A 168 -18.33 3.92 2.16
CA THR A 168 -17.85 5.29 2.08
C THR A 168 -16.46 5.42 2.73
N ALA A 169 -15.77 6.53 2.52
CA ALA A 169 -14.53 6.83 3.24
C ALA A 169 -14.75 6.86 4.76
N ALA A 170 -15.90 7.39 5.23
CA ALA A 170 -16.25 7.41 6.64
C ALA A 170 -16.45 5.99 7.20
N ASP A 171 -17.16 5.10 6.48
CA ASP A 171 -17.32 3.70 6.89
C ASP A 171 -15.95 3.00 6.98
N ALA A 172 -15.08 3.24 6.01
CA ALA A 172 -13.75 2.64 5.98
C ALA A 172 -12.83 3.14 7.10
N LEU A 173 -12.97 4.41 7.49
CA LEU A 173 -12.28 4.99 8.65
C LEU A 173 -12.79 4.38 9.96
N GLU A 174 -14.11 4.31 10.14
CA GLU A 174 -14.74 3.71 11.34
C GLU A 174 -14.35 2.24 11.52
N LEU A 175 -14.24 1.50 10.42
CA LEU A 175 -13.80 0.10 10.43
C LEU A 175 -12.29 -0.08 10.66
N GLY A 176 -11.49 0.99 10.69
CA GLY A 176 -10.03 0.92 10.83
C GLY A 176 -9.32 0.49 9.54
N ILE A 177 -9.99 0.54 8.39
CA ILE A 177 -9.37 0.30 7.07
C ILE A 177 -8.48 1.49 6.68
N LEU A 178 -8.91 2.70 6.97
CA LEU A 178 -8.18 3.95 6.71
C LEU A 178 -7.58 4.51 7.98
N ASN A 179 -6.44 5.18 7.84
CA ASN A 179 -5.82 5.98 8.91
C ASN A 179 -6.41 7.40 8.92
N HIS A 180 -6.67 7.98 7.75
CA HIS A 180 -7.12 9.36 7.61
C HIS A 180 -8.12 9.53 6.48
N VAL A 181 -9.06 10.48 6.67
CA VAL A 181 -9.96 10.96 5.62
C VAL A 181 -9.84 12.48 5.58
N THR A 182 -9.66 13.03 4.38
CA THR A 182 -9.44 14.45 4.12
C THR A 182 -10.43 14.97 3.09
N GLU A 183 -10.53 16.29 2.93
CA GLU A 183 -11.21 16.82 1.76
C GLU A 183 -10.38 16.54 0.49
N PRO A 184 -11.02 16.40 -0.68
CA PRO A 184 -10.31 16.01 -1.91
C PRO A 184 -9.13 16.91 -2.26
N GLU A 185 -9.27 18.20 -2.02
CA GLU A 185 -8.28 19.22 -2.33
C GLU A 185 -7.08 19.20 -1.38
N GLN A 186 -7.23 18.59 -0.20
CA GLN A 186 -6.21 18.50 0.85
C GLN A 186 -5.49 17.15 0.86
N LEU A 187 -5.99 16.14 0.11
CA LEU A 187 -5.50 14.77 0.18
C LEU A 187 -3.98 14.69 0.01
N MET A 188 -3.46 15.23 -1.07
CA MET A 188 -2.03 15.10 -1.38
C MET A 188 -1.15 15.93 -0.44
N ASP A 189 -1.61 17.09 0.01
CA ASP A 189 -0.87 17.93 0.96
C ASP A 189 -0.69 17.20 2.30
N GLU A 190 -1.75 16.58 2.83
CA GLU A 190 -1.69 15.81 4.07
C GLU A 190 -0.87 14.52 3.93
N VAL A 191 -0.97 13.85 2.78
CA VAL A 191 -0.15 12.68 2.46
C VAL A 191 1.33 13.05 2.41
N TYR A 192 1.69 14.15 1.74
CA TYR A 192 3.09 14.60 1.68
C TYR A 192 3.60 15.10 3.04
N ALA A 193 2.75 15.71 3.86
CA ALA A 193 3.12 16.07 5.22
C ALA A 193 3.48 14.83 6.06
N MET A 194 2.67 13.76 5.98
CA MET A 194 2.96 12.47 6.64
C MET A 194 4.22 11.82 6.05
N ALA A 195 4.34 11.76 4.72
CA ALA A 195 5.51 11.18 4.06
C ALA A 195 6.80 11.92 4.44
N GLY A 196 6.76 13.26 4.53
CA GLY A 196 7.90 14.07 4.97
C GLY A 196 8.29 13.80 6.43
N GLN A 197 7.32 13.62 7.33
CA GLN A 197 7.59 13.22 8.72
C GLN A 197 8.28 11.85 8.78
N ILE A 198 7.84 10.90 7.97
CA ILE A 198 8.46 9.57 7.89
C ILE A 198 9.87 9.68 7.30
N ALA A 199 10.03 10.39 6.18
CA ALA A 199 11.30 10.55 5.50
C ALA A 199 12.37 11.27 6.34
N ALA A 200 11.98 12.08 7.32
CA ALA A 200 12.88 12.74 8.26
C ALA A 200 13.47 11.79 9.32
N ASN A 201 12.93 10.60 9.47
CA ASN A 201 13.43 9.59 10.42
C ASN A 201 14.45 8.65 9.76
N SER A 202 15.10 7.81 10.56
CA SER A 202 16.06 6.80 10.09
C SER A 202 15.38 5.81 9.15
N ALA A 203 15.80 5.77 7.88
CA ALA A 203 15.26 4.83 6.89
C ALA A 203 15.52 3.38 7.30
N SER A 204 16.73 3.08 7.83
CA SER A 204 17.09 1.74 8.29
C SER A 204 16.22 1.27 9.46
N ALA A 205 15.96 2.14 10.43
CA ALA A 205 15.10 1.80 11.56
C ALA A 205 13.66 1.58 11.13
N ILE A 206 13.10 2.42 10.23
CA ILE A 206 11.75 2.28 9.70
C ILE A 206 11.59 0.96 8.93
N SER A 207 12.58 0.60 8.08
CA SER A 207 12.60 -0.69 7.38
C SER A 207 12.50 -1.87 8.35
N LEU A 208 13.31 -1.85 9.41
CA LEU A 208 13.31 -2.90 10.43
C LEU A 208 12.02 -2.94 11.24
N VAL A 209 11.42 -1.78 11.56
CA VAL A 209 10.11 -1.70 12.21
C VAL A 209 9.02 -2.32 11.31
N LYS A 210 8.99 -1.96 10.02
CA LYS A 210 8.05 -2.54 9.06
C LYS A 210 8.22 -4.06 8.97
N ALA A 211 9.47 -4.53 8.86
CA ALA A 211 9.77 -5.95 8.80
C ALA A 211 9.34 -6.69 10.09
N ALA A 212 9.60 -6.10 11.27
CA ALA A 212 9.18 -6.68 12.56
C ALA A 212 7.66 -6.80 12.67
N VAL A 213 6.92 -5.74 12.32
CA VAL A 213 5.46 -5.74 12.35
C VAL A 213 4.91 -6.77 11.37
N ASN A 214 5.41 -6.79 10.12
CA ASN A 214 4.94 -7.73 9.10
C ASN A 214 5.22 -9.19 9.45
N ALA A 215 6.38 -9.47 10.06
CA ALA A 215 6.76 -10.82 10.45
C ALA A 215 6.04 -11.30 11.73
N GLY A 216 5.78 -10.40 12.68
CA GLY A 216 5.24 -10.74 13.99
C GLY A 216 3.72 -10.69 14.11
N SER A 217 3.02 -9.98 13.19
CA SER A 217 1.58 -9.68 13.34
C SER A 217 0.66 -10.92 13.37
N ASP A 218 1.09 -12.04 12.80
CA ASP A 218 0.34 -13.30 12.78
C ASP A 218 0.85 -14.34 13.78
N MET A 219 1.84 -13.97 14.61
CA MET A 219 2.51 -14.87 15.53
C MET A 219 2.02 -14.69 16.96
N ASP A 220 2.26 -15.70 17.79
CA ASP A 220 2.16 -15.54 19.24
C ASP A 220 3.13 -14.46 19.72
N ILE A 221 2.74 -13.71 20.77
CA ILE A 221 3.52 -12.58 21.28
C ILE A 221 4.95 -12.96 21.69
N ASP A 222 5.16 -14.18 22.20
CA ASP A 222 6.49 -14.61 22.59
C ASP A 222 7.39 -14.92 21.39
N ILE A 223 6.82 -15.35 20.27
CA ILE A 223 7.54 -15.51 18.99
C ILE A 223 7.82 -14.12 18.39
N GLY A 224 6.79 -13.26 18.32
CA GLY A 224 6.92 -11.89 17.82
C GLY A 224 7.98 -11.09 18.57
N LYS A 225 8.03 -11.19 19.90
CA LYS A 225 9.07 -10.58 20.73
C LYS A 225 10.49 -11.01 20.36
N ASN A 226 10.71 -12.28 20.05
CA ASN A 226 12.03 -12.75 19.65
C ASN A 226 12.44 -12.18 18.26
N ILE A 227 11.49 -12.01 17.35
CA ILE A 227 11.69 -11.34 16.08
C ILE A 227 12.07 -9.87 16.32
N GLU A 228 11.32 -9.15 17.16
CA GLU A 228 11.60 -7.76 17.53
C GLU A 228 13.00 -7.58 18.14
N LEU A 229 13.42 -8.46 19.06
CA LEU A 229 14.76 -8.42 19.65
C LEU A 229 15.88 -8.55 18.61
N GLY A 230 15.67 -9.37 17.58
CA GLY A 230 16.62 -9.50 16.47
C GLY A 230 16.74 -8.20 15.68
N TYR A 231 15.63 -7.57 15.33
CA TYR A 231 15.63 -6.29 14.62
C TYR A 231 16.12 -5.13 15.49
N MET A 232 15.79 -5.11 16.78
CA MET A 232 16.33 -4.15 17.73
C MET A 232 17.86 -4.22 17.76
N ALA A 233 18.43 -5.41 17.88
CA ALA A 233 19.87 -5.61 17.87
C ALA A 233 20.52 -5.15 16.55
N ALA A 234 19.85 -5.36 15.40
CA ALA A 234 20.33 -4.92 14.09
C ALA A 234 20.41 -3.39 13.94
N CYS A 235 19.65 -2.62 14.73
CA CYS A 235 19.73 -1.16 14.73
C CYS A 235 21.04 -0.67 15.39
N PHE A 236 21.61 -1.39 16.35
CA PHE A 236 22.76 -0.91 17.12
C PHE A 236 24.06 -0.98 16.33
N GLY A 237 24.86 0.09 16.41
CA GLY A 237 26.09 0.25 15.66
C GLY A 237 25.91 0.77 14.23
N THR A 238 24.67 1.00 13.79
CA THR A 238 24.42 1.67 12.49
C THR A 238 24.76 3.16 12.58
N PRO A 239 25.13 3.81 11.46
CA PRO A 239 25.35 5.25 11.43
C PRO A 239 24.13 6.05 11.95
N ASP A 240 22.92 5.63 11.61
CA ASP A 240 21.68 6.29 12.03
C ASP A 240 21.46 6.17 13.55
N GLN A 241 21.73 5.03 14.15
CA GLN A 241 21.62 4.87 15.59
C GLN A 241 22.63 5.76 16.33
N ILE A 242 23.87 5.84 15.83
CA ILE A 242 24.91 6.69 16.40
C ILE A 242 24.50 8.16 16.32
N GLU A 243 24.06 8.61 15.16
CA GLU A 243 23.54 9.99 14.94
C GLU A 243 22.33 10.29 15.83
N GLY A 244 21.37 9.37 15.89
CA GLY A 244 20.17 9.53 16.71
C GLY A 244 20.50 9.73 18.19
N PHE A 245 21.43 8.96 18.75
CA PHE A 245 21.85 9.11 20.14
C PHE A 245 22.69 10.37 20.37
N ALA A 246 23.55 10.75 19.41
CA ALA A 246 24.32 11.98 19.49
C ALA A 246 23.40 13.21 19.45
N SER A 247 22.50 13.27 18.48
CA SER A 247 21.56 14.38 18.33
C SER A 247 20.67 14.56 19.56
N PHE A 248 20.20 13.45 20.16
CA PHE A 248 19.41 13.48 21.40
C PHE A 248 20.19 14.08 22.58
N LYS A 249 21.47 13.65 22.79
CA LYS A 249 22.31 14.21 23.83
C LYS A 249 22.62 15.68 23.62
N GLU A 250 22.85 16.08 22.37
CA GLU A 250 23.18 17.44 21.95
C GLU A 250 21.95 18.36 21.83
N LYS A 251 20.73 17.82 21.99
CA LYS A 251 19.44 18.54 21.86
C LYS A 251 19.30 19.25 20.51
N ARG A 252 19.70 18.63 19.46
CA ARG A 252 19.55 19.06 18.05
C ARG A 252 18.70 18.09 17.23
N ALA A 253 18.27 18.53 16.06
CA ALA A 253 17.67 17.62 15.08
C ALA A 253 18.70 16.59 14.57
N ALA A 254 18.27 15.35 14.42
CA ALA A 254 19.07 14.30 13.80
C ALA A 254 19.17 14.52 12.28
N LYS A 255 20.28 14.06 11.70
CA LYS A 255 20.53 14.10 10.25
C LYS A 255 20.79 12.67 9.78
N PHE A 256 19.72 11.93 9.56
CA PHE A 256 19.78 10.57 9.06
C PHE A 256 20.17 10.55 7.57
N ARG A 257 20.88 9.47 7.18
CA ARG A 257 21.35 9.25 5.80
C ARG A 257 20.31 8.52 4.96
#